data_0f13fdc55eec685ccef541202cfdbe23
#
_entry.id   0f13fdc55eec685ccef541202cfdbe23
#
_cell.length_a   1.000
_cell.length_b   1.000
_cell.length_c   1.000
_cell.angle_alpha   90.00
_cell.angle_beta   90.00
_cell.angle_gamma   90.00
#
_symmetry.space_group_name_H-M   'P 1'
#
loop_
_entity.id
_entity.type
_entity.pdbx_description
1 polymer ?
#
loop_
_entity_poly.entity_id
_entity_poly.type
_entity_poly.pdbx_seq_one_letter_code
_entity_poly.pdbx_strand_id
1 'polypeptide(L)'
;MDLAEINRRGWVIVEGVSSSRELVDLGRTIGCPVPSPNGELVKEIRRVPVEKAAPGSQSSIYGTGPFPLHTDTFFWPVPARYVLLRCYGDTRRPTTVMGITDLLSACDEHFASLAEKSVWIVGTTSKRFYCSLKFRHQDSVGWRYDADFMSPANDAAIRVQKILRPLVTSANVVSIDWTGNKAAILSNWMALHGRGPEPPNEGIRVIERLYVR
;
A
#
# COMPACT_ATOMS: atom_id res chain seq x y z
N MET A 1 -9.04 -18.20 8.37
CA MET A 1 -8.75 -17.15 7.35
C MET A 1 -8.03 -17.80 6.18
N ASP A 2 -8.48 -17.57 4.96
CA ASP A 2 -7.87 -18.15 3.76
C ASP A 2 -6.78 -17.24 3.18
N LEU A 3 -5.52 -17.59 3.43
CA LEU A 3 -4.37 -16.84 2.89
C LEU A 3 -4.26 -16.96 1.36
N ALA A 4 -4.78 -18.03 0.76
CA ALA A 4 -4.77 -18.19 -0.69
C ALA A 4 -5.72 -17.15 -1.33
N GLU A 5 -6.87 -16.88 -0.74
CA GLU A 5 -7.77 -15.83 -1.20
C GLU A 5 -7.14 -14.44 -1.08
N ILE A 6 -6.50 -14.13 0.07
CA ILE A 6 -5.81 -12.86 0.27
C ILE A 6 -4.73 -12.65 -0.80
N ASN A 7 -3.94 -13.68 -1.08
CA ASN A 7 -2.88 -13.58 -2.09
C ASN A 7 -3.44 -13.52 -3.53
N ARG A 8 -4.58 -14.13 -3.81
CA ARG A 8 -5.22 -14.12 -5.12
C ARG A 8 -5.92 -12.80 -5.41
N ARG A 9 -6.74 -12.31 -4.46
CA ARG A 9 -7.52 -11.05 -4.59
C ARG A 9 -6.67 -9.82 -4.28
N GLY A 10 -5.66 -9.98 -3.42
CA GLY A 10 -4.82 -8.91 -2.90
C GLY A 10 -5.30 -8.32 -1.57
N TRP A 11 -6.54 -8.58 -1.13
CA TRP A 11 -7.07 -8.04 0.12
C TRP A 11 -8.33 -8.75 0.60
N VAL A 12 -8.62 -8.65 1.90
CA VAL A 12 -9.87 -9.09 2.53
C VAL A 12 -10.26 -8.15 3.66
N ILE A 13 -11.54 -8.15 4.01
CA ILE A 13 -12.07 -7.45 5.20
C ILE A 13 -12.36 -8.48 6.29
N VAL A 14 -12.02 -8.12 7.52
CA VAL A 14 -12.31 -8.90 8.72
C VAL A 14 -13.17 -8.03 9.63
N GLU A 15 -14.38 -8.46 9.88
CA GLU A 15 -15.31 -7.77 10.77
C GLU A 15 -15.01 -8.07 12.25
N GLY A 16 -15.44 -7.19 13.14
CA GLY A 16 -15.34 -7.36 14.59
C GLY A 16 -13.97 -6.98 15.19
N VAL A 17 -13.09 -6.32 14.43
CA VAL A 17 -11.81 -5.83 14.93
C VAL A 17 -11.97 -4.43 15.49
N SER A 18 -12.04 -4.30 16.81
CA SER A 18 -12.40 -3.07 17.52
C SER A 18 -11.23 -2.38 18.25
N SER A 19 -10.08 -3.06 18.39
CA SER A 19 -8.93 -2.58 19.15
C SER A 19 -7.59 -2.85 18.47
N SER A 20 -6.54 -2.10 18.85
CA SER A 20 -5.16 -2.34 18.42
C SER A 20 -4.67 -3.73 18.82
N ARG A 21 -5.12 -4.24 19.97
CA ARG A 21 -4.78 -5.59 20.45
C ARG A 21 -5.33 -6.64 19.49
N GLU A 22 -6.61 -6.53 19.13
CA GLU A 22 -7.24 -7.46 18.17
C GLU A 22 -6.59 -7.36 16.79
N LEU A 23 -6.15 -6.16 16.36
CA LEU A 23 -5.41 -6.00 15.13
C LEU A 23 -4.06 -6.75 15.17
N VAL A 24 -3.35 -6.69 16.30
CA VAL A 24 -2.09 -7.43 16.49
C VAL A 24 -2.34 -8.94 16.56
N ASP A 25 -3.37 -9.37 17.28
CA ASP A 25 -3.72 -10.79 17.38
C ASP A 25 -4.13 -11.33 16.00
N LEU A 26 -4.89 -10.56 15.22
CA LEU A 26 -5.18 -10.88 13.83
C LEU A 26 -3.91 -11.00 12.98
N GLY A 27 -2.97 -10.06 13.13
CA GLY A 27 -1.68 -10.09 12.44
C GLY A 27 -0.88 -11.36 12.74
N ARG A 28 -0.90 -11.83 13.98
CA ARG A 28 -0.22 -13.07 14.42
C ARG A 28 -0.80 -14.34 13.78
N THR A 29 -2.05 -14.31 13.35
CA THR A 29 -2.65 -15.47 12.65
C THR A 29 -2.14 -15.67 11.23
N ILE A 30 -1.53 -14.62 10.64
CA ILE A 30 -1.05 -14.65 9.24
C ILE A 30 0.46 -14.52 9.09
N GLY A 31 1.18 -14.25 10.17
CA GLY A 31 2.63 -14.14 10.15
C GLY A 31 3.20 -13.47 11.39
N CYS A 32 4.40 -12.93 11.27
CA CYS A 32 5.10 -12.23 12.35
C CYS A 32 4.89 -10.71 12.24
N PRO A 33 4.19 -10.07 13.18
CA PRO A 33 4.13 -8.62 13.25
C PRO A 33 5.51 -8.00 13.41
N VAL A 34 5.77 -6.94 12.63
CA VAL A 34 7.05 -6.24 12.63
C VAL A 34 6.83 -4.75 12.85
N PRO A 35 7.75 -4.08 13.57
CA PRO A 35 7.61 -2.64 13.81
C PRO A 35 7.73 -1.84 12.52
N SER A 36 7.04 -0.72 12.48
CA SER A 36 7.18 0.30 11.45
C SER A 36 8.58 0.95 11.50
N PRO A 37 8.99 1.71 10.48
CA PRO A 37 10.33 2.33 10.44
C PRO A 37 10.68 3.20 11.64
N ASN A 38 9.70 3.73 12.35
CA ASN A 38 9.89 4.52 13.57
C ASN A 38 9.82 3.69 14.87
N GLY A 39 9.77 2.35 14.77
CA GLY A 39 9.82 1.44 15.90
C GLY A 39 8.47 1.07 16.52
N GLU A 40 7.38 1.69 16.11
CA GLU A 40 6.03 1.36 16.60
C GLU A 40 5.49 0.08 15.95
N LEU A 41 4.97 -0.85 16.73
CA LEU A 41 4.36 -2.07 16.22
C LEU A 41 3.03 -1.76 15.53
N VAL A 42 2.15 -1.01 16.18
CA VAL A 42 0.93 -0.46 15.58
C VAL A 42 1.12 1.04 15.47
N LYS A 43 1.06 1.54 14.24
CA LYS A 43 1.22 2.97 13.97
C LYS A 43 -0.11 3.64 13.71
N GLU A 44 -0.42 4.67 14.49
CA GLU A 44 -1.51 5.59 14.16
C GLU A 44 -1.13 6.51 13.00
N ILE A 45 -1.99 6.59 12.01
CA ILE A 45 -1.88 7.48 10.86
C ILE A 45 -3.03 8.48 10.95
N ARG A 46 -2.68 9.72 11.26
CA ARG A 46 -3.60 10.86 11.31
C ARG A 46 -3.42 11.72 10.07
N ARG A 47 -4.42 12.49 9.74
CA ARG A 47 -4.32 13.54 8.71
C ARG A 47 -3.34 14.59 9.19
N VAL A 48 -2.39 14.92 8.32
CA VAL A 48 -1.46 16.03 8.55
C VAL A 48 -1.36 16.87 7.27
N PRO A 49 -1.39 18.19 7.37
CA PRO A 49 -1.14 19.06 6.23
C PRO A 49 0.32 18.95 5.79
N VAL A 50 0.61 19.37 4.56
CA VAL A 50 1.94 19.21 3.93
C VAL A 50 3.05 19.76 4.82
N GLU A 51 2.86 20.94 5.39
CA GLU A 51 3.84 21.66 6.22
C GLU A 51 4.15 20.99 7.57
N LYS A 52 3.30 20.06 8.00
CA LYS A 52 3.48 19.28 9.24
C LYS A 52 3.84 17.82 8.99
N ALA A 53 3.91 17.43 7.72
CA ALA A 53 4.17 16.05 7.36
C ALA A 53 5.68 15.72 7.44
N ALA A 54 5.98 14.47 7.82
CA ALA A 54 7.35 14.00 7.82
C ALA A 54 7.92 13.99 6.39
N PRO A 55 9.13 14.48 6.17
CA PRO A 55 9.78 14.43 4.86
C PRO A 55 9.84 12.99 4.31
N GLY A 56 9.56 12.84 3.00
CA GLY A 56 9.57 11.53 2.33
C GLY A 56 8.35 10.65 2.64
N SER A 57 7.30 11.21 3.24
CA SER A 57 6.00 10.54 3.40
C SER A 57 5.03 10.97 2.30
N GLN A 58 4.00 10.17 2.02
CA GLN A 58 2.92 10.55 1.10
C GLN A 58 2.26 11.87 1.53
N SER A 59 2.10 12.10 2.83
CA SER A 59 1.54 13.35 3.34
C SER A 59 2.41 14.57 3.06
N SER A 60 3.73 14.41 2.84
CA SER A 60 4.60 15.54 2.45
C SER A 60 4.34 16.03 1.01
N ILE A 61 3.65 15.23 0.21
CA ILE A 61 3.25 15.58 -1.17
C ILE A 61 1.77 15.94 -1.21
N TYR A 62 0.93 15.11 -0.61
CA TYR A 62 -0.52 15.17 -0.75
C TYR A 62 -1.26 15.79 0.43
N GLY A 63 -0.55 16.06 1.53
CA GLY A 63 -1.14 16.62 2.75
C GLY A 63 -2.34 15.81 3.22
N THR A 64 -3.47 16.49 3.34
CA THR A 64 -4.76 15.87 3.68
C THR A 64 -5.50 15.34 2.46
N GLY A 65 -5.06 15.60 1.22
CA GLY A 65 -5.71 15.17 -0.02
C GLY A 65 -5.66 13.66 -0.29
N PRO A 66 -6.30 13.16 -1.35
CA PRO A 66 -6.14 11.79 -1.80
C PRO A 66 -4.70 11.56 -2.25
N PHE A 67 -4.24 10.31 -2.18
CA PHE A 67 -2.94 9.94 -2.75
C PHE A 67 -3.03 8.61 -3.51
N PRO A 68 -2.16 8.43 -4.53
CA PRO A 68 -2.24 7.32 -5.46
C PRO A 68 -2.00 5.96 -4.79
N LEU A 69 -2.36 4.92 -5.51
CA LEU A 69 -2.07 3.54 -5.13
C LEU A 69 -0.55 3.31 -5.07
N HIS A 70 -0.09 2.68 -4.00
CA HIS A 70 1.32 2.38 -3.75
C HIS A 70 1.49 1.10 -2.93
N THR A 71 2.71 0.63 -2.82
CA THR A 71 3.14 -0.43 -1.90
C THR A 71 3.71 0.21 -0.64
N ASP A 72 3.24 -0.18 0.53
CA ASP A 72 3.87 0.22 1.79
C ASP A 72 5.26 -0.42 1.93
N THR A 73 6.16 0.25 2.64
CA THR A 73 7.54 -0.24 2.86
C THR A 73 8.31 -0.59 1.58
N PHE A 74 7.92 0.00 0.43
CA PHE A 74 8.60 -0.20 -0.86
C PHE A 74 10.12 0.03 -0.78
N PHE A 75 10.56 0.85 0.17
CA PHE A 75 11.97 1.20 0.43
C PHE A 75 12.69 0.18 1.34
N TRP A 76 12.05 -0.88 1.79
CA TRP A 76 12.74 -2.00 2.43
C TRP A 76 13.36 -2.92 1.36
N PRO A 77 14.46 -3.63 1.66
CA PRO A 77 15.01 -4.64 0.75
C PRO A 77 13.93 -5.61 0.28
N VAL A 78 13.12 -6.11 1.22
CA VAL A 78 11.89 -6.85 0.96
C VAL A 78 10.76 -6.13 1.69
N PRO A 79 9.75 -5.61 0.98
CA PRO A 79 8.59 -4.98 1.61
C PRO A 79 7.87 -5.92 2.58
N ALA A 80 7.18 -5.37 3.57
CA ALA A 80 6.29 -6.15 4.43
C ALA A 80 5.33 -6.99 3.56
N ARG A 81 5.08 -8.24 3.97
CA ARG A 81 4.22 -9.16 3.21
C ARG A 81 2.76 -8.71 3.25
N TYR A 82 2.29 -8.37 4.43
CA TYR A 82 0.94 -7.89 4.65
C TYR A 82 0.94 -6.54 5.37
N VAL A 83 -0.08 -5.77 5.07
CA VAL A 83 -0.43 -4.53 5.78
C VAL A 83 -1.84 -4.72 6.32
N LEU A 84 -1.98 -4.61 7.63
CA LEU A 84 -3.28 -4.59 8.27
C LEU A 84 -3.63 -3.14 8.59
N LEU A 85 -4.83 -2.76 8.21
CA LEU A 85 -5.38 -1.43 8.48
C LEU A 85 -6.66 -1.59 9.29
N ARG A 86 -6.82 -0.77 10.31
CA ARG A 86 -8.06 -0.58 11.05
C ARG A 86 -8.35 0.92 11.14
N CYS A 87 -9.57 1.32 10.90
CA CYS A 87 -9.97 2.70 11.10
C CYS A 87 -10.81 2.82 12.36
N TYR A 88 -10.60 3.87 13.13
CA TYR A 88 -11.50 4.32 14.16
C TYR A 88 -11.80 5.81 14.01
N GLY A 89 -12.94 6.23 14.54
CA GLY A 89 -13.52 7.54 14.27
C GLY A 89 -14.75 7.43 13.38
N ASP A 90 -15.25 8.54 12.97
CA ASP A 90 -16.50 8.69 12.22
C ASP A 90 -16.27 9.03 10.73
N THR A 91 -15.10 8.70 10.21
CA THR A 91 -14.75 8.99 8.82
C THR A 91 -15.50 8.10 7.83
N ARG A 92 -15.90 8.69 6.71
CA ARG A 92 -16.37 7.98 5.53
C ARG A 92 -15.35 7.92 4.41
N ARG A 93 -14.14 8.45 4.64
CA ARG A 93 -13.10 8.47 3.62
C ARG A 93 -12.53 7.07 3.38
N PRO A 94 -12.65 6.54 2.18
CA PRO A 94 -12.24 5.18 1.90
C PRO A 94 -10.70 5.03 1.84
N THR A 95 -10.23 3.80 2.06
CA THR A 95 -8.96 3.34 1.53
C THR A 95 -9.22 2.72 0.16
N THR A 96 -8.50 3.16 -0.85
CA THR A 96 -8.59 2.58 -2.19
C THR A 96 -7.63 1.42 -2.32
N VAL A 97 -8.01 0.39 -3.09
CA VAL A 97 -7.18 -0.79 -3.32
C VAL A 97 -7.36 -1.32 -4.74
N MET A 98 -6.28 -1.84 -5.32
CA MET A 98 -6.29 -2.53 -6.61
C MET A 98 -5.39 -3.76 -6.49
N GLY A 99 -5.92 -4.94 -6.81
CA GLY A 99 -5.13 -6.17 -6.92
C GLY A 99 -4.13 -6.10 -8.08
N ILE A 100 -2.98 -6.73 -7.94
CA ILE A 100 -1.99 -6.81 -9.04
C ILE A 100 -2.56 -7.53 -10.25
N THR A 101 -3.41 -8.53 -10.06
CA THR A 101 -4.09 -9.22 -11.16
C THR A 101 -4.96 -8.25 -11.97
N ASP A 102 -5.72 -7.39 -11.28
CA ASP A 102 -6.58 -6.39 -11.94
C ASP A 102 -5.75 -5.32 -12.65
N LEU A 103 -4.64 -4.89 -12.01
CA LEU A 103 -3.68 -3.97 -12.61
C LEU A 103 -3.09 -4.55 -13.91
N LEU A 104 -2.65 -5.81 -13.87
CA LEU A 104 -2.07 -6.47 -15.05
C LEU A 104 -3.10 -6.66 -16.16
N SER A 105 -4.35 -6.94 -15.82
CA SER A 105 -5.44 -7.06 -16.78
C SER A 105 -5.82 -5.73 -17.45
N ALA A 106 -5.50 -4.61 -16.81
CA ALA A 106 -5.68 -3.26 -17.36
C ALA A 106 -4.52 -2.82 -18.27
N CYS A 107 -3.43 -3.60 -18.33
CA CYS A 107 -2.26 -3.34 -19.14
C CYS A 107 -2.28 -4.20 -20.43
N ASP A 108 -1.47 -3.80 -21.41
CA ASP A 108 -1.27 -4.60 -22.61
C ASP A 108 -0.42 -5.86 -22.35
N GLU A 109 -0.41 -6.80 -23.30
CA GLU A 109 0.30 -8.07 -23.19
C GLU A 109 1.84 -7.91 -23.04
N HIS A 110 2.40 -6.80 -23.45
CA HIS A 110 3.83 -6.53 -23.36
C HIS A 110 4.26 -5.97 -21.99
N PHE A 111 3.30 -5.50 -21.19
CA PHE A 111 3.59 -4.87 -19.91
C PHE A 111 4.36 -5.80 -18.96
N ALA A 112 3.98 -7.06 -18.85
CA ALA A 112 4.64 -8.01 -17.94
C ALA A 112 6.14 -8.16 -18.29
N SER A 113 6.47 -8.25 -19.57
CA SER A 113 7.87 -8.31 -20.06
C SER A 113 8.62 -7.00 -19.80
N LEU A 114 7.98 -5.86 -19.98
CA LEU A 114 8.58 -4.56 -19.67
C LEU A 114 8.83 -4.42 -18.16
N ALA A 115 7.87 -4.83 -17.33
CA ALA A 115 7.99 -4.77 -15.87
C ALA A 115 9.14 -5.63 -15.35
N GLU A 116 9.38 -6.80 -15.93
CA GLU A 116 10.51 -7.68 -15.58
C GLU A 116 11.87 -7.07 -15.94
N LYS A 117 11.94 -6.30 -17.02
CA LYS A 117 13.17 -5.62 -17.49
C LYS A 117 13.36 -4.25 -16.85
N SER A 118 12.35 -3.73 -16.15
CA SER A 118 12.39 -2.41 -15.57
C SER A 118 13.27 -2.35 -14.33
N VAL A 119 14.18 -1.39 -14.30
CA VAL A 119 15.06 -1.09 -13.17
C VAL A 119 14.67 0.25 -12.59
N TRP A 120 14.52 0.30 -11.29
CA TRP A 120 14.07 1.46 -10.55
C TRP A 120 15.05 1.86 -9.47
N ILE A 121 15.15 3.15 -9.21
CA ILE A 121 15.85 3.70 -8.05
C ILE A 121 14.82 3.98 -6.97
N VAL A 122 14.98 3.36 -5.83
CA VAL A 122 14.28 3.72 -4.60
C VAL A 122 15.17 4.65 -3.81
N GLY A 123 14.66 5.85 -3.52
CA GLY A 123 15.38 6.86 -2.74
C GLY A 123 14.65 7.21 -1.45
N THR A 124 15.38 7.14 -0.34
CA THR A 124 14.98 7.78 0.92
C THR A 124 16.03 8.84 1.24
N THR A 125 15.80 9.64 2.28
CA THR A 125 16.78 10.62 2.76
C THR A 125 18.14 10.02 3.12
N SER A 126 18.17 8.73 3.48
CA SER A 126 19.38 8.06 3.98
C SER A 126 19.91 6.93 3.10
N LYS A 127 19.11 6.42 2.17
CA LYS A 127 19.47 5.24 1.36
C LYS A 127 18.95 5.35 -0.06
N ARG A 128 19.74 4.87 -1.01
CA ARG A 128 19.33 4.65 -2.40
C ARG A 128 19.75 3.26 -2.83
N PHE A 129 18.91 2.57 -3.55
CA PHE A 129 19.20 1.26 -4.13
C PHE A 129 18.42 1.04 -5.41
N TYR A 130 18.92 0.14 -6.25
CA TYR A 130 18.21 -0.33 -7.44
C TYR A 130 17.29 -1.49 -7.08
N CYS A 131 16.11 -1.52 -7.67
CA CYS A 131 15.19 -2.63 -7.50
C CYS A 131 14.39 -2.87 -8.79
N SER A 132 13.73 -4.02 -8.84
CA SER A 132 12.71 -4.34 -9.84
C SER A 132 11.31 -4.09 -9.28
N LEU A 133 10.33 -3.84 -10.14
CA LEU A 133 8.92 -3.79 -9.74
C LEU A 133 8.46 -5.16 -9.23
N LYS A 134 8.76 -6.21 -10.00
CA LYS A 134 8.49 -7.60 -9.64
C LYS A 134 9.72 -8.17 -8.98
N PHE A 135 9.59 -8.75 -7.81
CA PHE A 135 10.69 -9.34 -7.06
C PHE A 135 10.33 -10.75 -6.58
N ARG A 136 11.34 -11.56 -6.30
CA ARG A 136 11.21 -12.85 -5.65
C ARG A 136 11.75 -12.77 -4.23
N HIS A 137 11.05 -13.43 -3.33
CA HIS A 137 11.53 -13.69 -1.98
C HIS A 137 11.07 -15.07 -1.57
N GLN A 138 12.03 -15.96 -1.29
CA GLN A 138 11.78 -17.40 -1.15
C GLN A 138 10.98 -17.92 -2.37
N ASP A 139 9.92 -18.69 -2.18
CA ASP A 139 9.10 -19.27 -3.25
C ASP A 139 7.96 -18.35 -3.71
N SER A 140 7.94 -17.10 -3.25
CA SER A 140 6.87 -16.14 -3.54
C SER A 140 7.33 -15.01 -4.44
N VAL A 141 6.41 -14.54 -5.28
CA VAL A 141 6.58 -13.35 -6.11
C VAL A 141 5.82 -12.19 -5.47
N GLY A 142 6.42 -11.03 -5.47
CA GLY A 142 5.81 -9.79 -5.03
C GLY A 142 6.03 -8.66 -6.02
N TRP A 143 5.22 -7.63 -5.87
CA TRP A 143 5.32 -6.38 -6.62
C TRP A 143 5.55 -5.22 -5.66
N ARG A 144 6.30 -4.23 -6.10
CA ARG A 144 6.45 -2.95 -5.40
C ARG A 144 6.34 -1.81 -6.38
N TYR A 145 5.60 -0.80 -6.01
CA TYR A 145 5.51 0.43 -6.78
C TYR A 145 5.12 1.61 -5.89
N ASP A 146 5.76 2.72 -6.13
CA ASP A 146 5.39 4.03 -5.60
C ASP A 146 5.71 5.07 -6.66
N ALA A 147 4.69 5.82 -7.12
CA ALA A 147 4.81 6.73 -8.24
C ALA A 147 5.68 7.97 -7.94
N ASP A 148 5.85 8.31 -6.67
CA ASP A 148 6.51 9.54 -6.24
C ASP A 148 7.90 9.31 -5.66
N PHE A 149 8.14 8.10 -5.10
CA PHE A 149 9.40 7.77 -4.44
C PHE A 149 10.22 6.71 -5.17
N MET A 150 9.74 6.19 -6.29
CA MET A 150 10.49 5.32 -7.19
C MET A 150 10.73 6.03 -8.52
N SER A 151 12.00 6.17 -8.90
CA SER A 151 12.41 6.80 -10.16
C SER A 151 12.86 5.76 -11.17
N PRO A 152 12.48 5.87 -12.46
CA PRO A 152 12.93 4.94 -13.49
C PRO A 152 14.44 5.09 -13.73
N ALA A 153 15.16 3.96 -13.87
CA ALA A 153 16.59 3.92 -14.08
C ALA A 153 16.99 3.40 -15.48
N ASN A 154 16.03 2.91 -16.27
CA ASN A 154 16.25 2.50 -17.65
C ASN A 154 15.00 2.74 -18.53
N ASP A 155 15.14 2.56 -19.84
CA ASP A 155 14.05 2.81 -20.81
C ASP A 155 12.81 1.95 -20.55
N ALA A 156 12.97 0.70 -20.10
CA ALA A 156 11.86 -0.16 -19.75
C ALA A 156 11.07 0.43 -18.58
N ALA A 157 11.75 0.93 -17.54
CA ALA A 157 11.11 1.58 -16.40
C ALA A 157 10.40 2.89 -16.79
N ILE A 158 10.97 3.68 -17.72
CA ILE A 158 10.33 4.90 -18.24
C ILE A 158 9.00 4.54 -18.94
N ARG A 159 8.99 3.49 -19.76
CA ARG A 159 7.77 3.02 -20.43
C ARG A 159 6.75 2.50 -19.42
N VAL A 160 7.17 1.68 -18.47
CA VAL A 160 6.32 1.17 -17.40
C VAL A 160 5.72 2.32 -16.57
N GLN A 161 6.49 3.35 -16.23
CA GLN A 161 5.99 4.51 -15.49
C GLN A 161 4.86 5.22 -16.25
N LYS A 162 4.99 5.39 -17.57
CA LYS A 162 3.95 6.02 -18.41
C LYS A 162 2.65 5.23 -18.41
N ILE A 163 2.73 3.90 -18.32
CA ILE A 163 1.55 3.02 -18.23
C ILE A 163 0.96 3.04 -16.81
N LEU A 164 1.79 2.86 -15.78
CA LEU A 164 1.31 2.72 -14.41
C LEU A 164 0.78 4.02 -13.80
N ARG A 165 1.43 5.16 -14.07
CA ARG A 165 1.06 6.42 -13.41
C ARG A 165 -0.42 6.81 -13.57
N PRO A 166 -1.03 6.76 -14.75
CA PRO A 166 -2.47 6.98 -14.88
C PRO A 166 -3.32 5.91 -14.20
N LEU A 167 -2.90 4.65 -14.20
CA LEU A 167 -3.65 3.56 -13.57
C LEU A 167 -3.71 3.70 -12.04
N VAL A 168 -2.60 4.03 -11.39
CA VAL A 168 -2.55 4.17 -9.93
C VAL A 168 -3.24 5.45 -9.43
N THR A 169 -3.52 6.40 -10.31
CA THR A 169 -4.29 7.61 -10.02
C THR A 169 -5.74 7.52 -10.47
N SER A 170 -6.12 6.44 -11.17
CA SER A 170 -7.45 6.23 -11.73
C SER A 170 -8.52 6.06 -10.66
N ALA A 171 -9.77 6.39 -11.03
CA ALA A 171 -10.95 6.15 -10.22
C ALA A 171 -11.45 4.69 -10.24
N ASN A 172 -10.94 3.84 -11.13
CA ASN A 172 -11.34 2.43 -11.26
C ASN A 172 -10.65 1.55 -10.20
N VAL A 173 -10.90 1.84 -8.93
CA VAL A 173 -10.34 1.13 -7.79
C VAL A 173 -11.45 0.68 -6.85
N VAL A 174 -11.23 -0.40 -6.13
CA VAL A 174 -12.14 -0.80 -5.06
C VAL A 174 -11.95 0.15 -3.88
N SER A 175 -13.06 0.59 -3.30
CA SER A 175 -13.06 1.42 -2.10
C SER A 175 -13.41 0.59 -0.88
N ILE A 176 -12.52 0.57 0.10
CA ILE A 176 -12.78 0.00 1.41
C ILE A 176 -13.46 1.08 2.26
N ASP A 177 -14.71 0.87 2.55
CA ASP A 177 -15.49 1.65 3.48
C ASP A 177 -15.14 1.28 4.93
N TRP A 178 -15.11 2.27 5.81
CA TRP A 178 -14.70 2.12 7.21
C TRP A 178 -15.86 2.20 8.21
N THR A 179 -17.08 1.95 7.77
CA THR A 179 -18.22 1.84 8.70
C THR A 179 -18.13 0.56 9.53
N GLY A 180 -18.39 0.68 10.84
CA GLY A 180 -18.32 -0.45 11.78
C GLY A 180 -16.87 -0.79 12.23
N ASN A 181 -16.79 -1.81 13.09
CA ASN A 181 -15.52 -2.32 13.61
C ASN A 181 -14.95 -3.36 12.65
N LYS A 182 -13.99 -2.98 11.85
CA LYS A 182 -13.37 -3.87 10.87
C LYS A 182 -11.88 -3.58 10.68
N ALA A 183 -11.17 -4.58 10.17
CA ALA A 183 -9.83 -4.44 9.64
C ALA A 183 -9.77 -4.87 8.17
N ALA A 184 -8.91 -4.24 7.40
CA ALA A 184 -8.50 -4.72 6.09
C ALA A 184 -7.13 -5.38 6.20
N ILE A 185 -7.01 -6.58 5.64
CA ILE A 185 -5.72 -7.25 5.41
C ILE A 185 -5.38 -7.09 3.94
N LEU A 186 -4.29 -6.42 3.66
CA LEU A 186 -3.79 -6.21 2.31
C LEU A 186 -2.57 -7.10 2.10
N SER A 187 -2.56 -7.92 1.04
CA SER A 187 -1.33 -8.55 0.56
C SER A 187 -0.52 -7.45 -0.13
N ASN A 188 0.39 -6.85 0.61
CA ASN A 188 1.19 -5.71 0.15
C ASN A 188 2.11 -6.04 -1.05
N TRP A 189 2.24 -7.33 -1.37
CA TRP A 189 2.93 -7.82 -2.55
C TRP A 189 1.99 -8.03 -3.74
N MET A 190 0.68 -8.22 -3.50
CA MET A 190 -0.31 -8.56 -4.53
C MET A 190 -1.41 -7.51 -4.66
N ALA A 191 -1.31 -6.40 -3.93
CA ALA A 191 -2.19 -5.25 -4.08
C ALA A 191 -1.45 -3.93 -3.83
N LEU A 192 -1.89 -2.90 -4.53
CA LEU A 192 -1.56 -1.51 -4.24
C LEU A 192 -2.73 -0.89 -3.49
N HIS A 193 -2.44 0.06 -2.61
CA HIS A 193 -3.47 0.77 -1.87
C HIS A 193 -3.17 2.26 -1.76
N GLY A 194 -4.20 3.05 -1.55
CA GLY A 194 -4.09 4.50 -1.47
C GLY A 194 -5.15 5.12 -0.58
N ARG A 195 -5.20 6.42 -0.57
CA ARG A 195 -6.22 7.18 0.15
C ARG A 195 -7.18 7.80 -0.84
N GLY A 196 -8.45 7.44 -0.72
CA GLY A 196 -9.51 7.94 -1.59
C GLY A 196 -9.83 9.42 -1.39
N PRO A 197 -10.77 9.94 -2.18
CA PRO A 197 -11.20 11.32 -2.08
C PRO A 197 -11.86 11.62 -0.73
N GLU A 198 -11.79 12.88 -0.32
CA GLU A 198 -12.44 13.37 0.87
C GLU A 198 -13.95 13.49 0.64
N PRO A 199 -14.79 12.81 1.44
CA PRO A 199 -16.22 12.98 1.35
C PRO A 199 -16.64 14.34 1.96
N PRO A 200 -17.80 14.88 1.55
CA PRO A 200 -18.37 16.04 2.23
C PRO A 200 -18.56 15.72 3.73
N ASN A 201 -18.21 16.65 4.59
CA ASN A 201 -18.31 16.52 6.05
C ASN A 201 -17.52 15.33 6.61
N GLU A 202 -16.26 15.17 6.19
CA GLU A 202 -15.40 14.14 6.74
C GLU A 202 -15.18 14.34 8.23
N GLY A 203 -15.49 13.30 9.01
CA GLY A 203 -15.17 13.23 10.42
C GLY A 203 -13.68 12.95 10.71
N ILE A 204 -13.37 12.70 11.97
CA ILE A 204 -12.02 12.36 12.39
C ILE A 204 -11.66 10.97 11.82
N ARG A 205 -10.58 10.91 11.06
CA ARG A 205 -10.01 9.68 10.51
C ARG A 205 -8.70 9.36 11.19
N VAL A 206 -8.65 8.24 11.88
CA VAL A 206 -7.41 7.66 12.39
C VAL A 206 -7.30 6.23 11.87
N ILE A 207 -6.25 5.94 11.13
CA ILE A 207 -5.93 4.60 10.68
C ILE A 207 -4.82 4.04 11.57
N GLU A 208 -5.07 2.90 12.17
CA GLU A 208 -4.03 2.05 12.72
C GLU A 208 -3.47 1.15 11.64
N ARG A 209 -2.16 1.05 11.59
CA ARG A 209 -1.45 0.23 10.63
C ARG A 209 -0.47 -0.71 11.33
N LEU A 210 -0.53 -1.98 10.95
CA LEU A 210 0.36 -3.04 11.38
C LEU A 210 1.01 -3.69 10.16
N TYR A 211 2.32 -3.89 10.22
CA TYR A 211 3.06 -4.67 9.22
C TYR A 211 3.27 -6.11 9.68
N VAL A 212 3.18 -7.05 8.74
CA VAL A 212 3.39 -8.49 9.01
C VAL A 212 4.29 -9.09 7.93
N ARG A 213 5.20 -9.97 8.34
CA ARG A 213 6.08 -10.79 7.50
C ARG A 213 5.75 -12.27 7.58
#